data_0b4aa623bea0c9c79f6ad4a22181335e
#
_entry.id   0b4aa623bea0c9c79f6ad4a22181335e
#
_cell.length_a   1.000
_cell.length_b   1.000
_cell.length_c   1.000
_cell.angle_alpha   90.00
_cell.angle_beta   90.00
_cell.angle_gamma   90.00
#
_symmetry.space_group_name_H-M   'P 1'
#
loop_
_entity.id
_entity.type
_entity.pdbx_description
1 polymer ?
#
loop_
_entity_poly.entity_id
_entity_poly.type
_entity_poly.pdbx_seq_one_letter_code
_entity_poly.pdbx_strand_id
1 'polypeptide(L)'
;LSLRRQRQMCIRDRAYTFSDSIYEVVPFYKSNIIAFNLHMERLLYSAEALNIIVDIEKIEREIKKLISSCEKQNGYVYYQVTRGVDSVRSHMYSNSLEVETFGYVLPFSFKSKPLKVMICEDIRWGRCDIKSTSLLGNVMNMNSSQDEGCDEVIMHKDNVLTEAGASNVFFTKNEVICTPKLSKSILPGITRS
;
A
#
# COMPACT_ATOMS: atom_id res chain seq x y z
N LEU A 1 30.76 -0.73 0.06
CA LEU A 1 30.08 -0.33 1.31
C LEU A 1 30.05 -1.54 2.25
N SER A 2 30.53 -1.40 3.48
CA SER A 2 30.51 -2.52 4.42
C SER A 2 29.06 -2.87 4.78
N LEU A 3 28.75 -4.15 5.00
CA LEU A 3 27.43 -4.65 5.45
C LEU A 3 26.89 -3.90 6.69
N ARG A 4 27.80 -3.36 7.51
CA ARG A 4 27.47 -2.54 8.68
C ARG A 4 26.91 -1.17 8.29
N ARG A 5 27.43 -0.56 7.21
CA ARG A 5 26.97 0.75 6.71
C ARG A 5 25.60 0.63 6.01
N GLN A 6 25.41 -0.43 5.23
CA GLN A 6 24.07 -0.75 4.64
C GLN A 6 23.02 -1.00 5.71
N ARG A 7 23.34 -1.77 6.78
CA ARG A 7 22.42 -2.00 7.91
C ARG A 7 22.09 -0.70 8.65
N GLN A 8 23.05 0.20 8.85
CA GLN A 8 22.79 1.49 9.49
C GLN A 8 21.91 2.41 8.64
N MET A 9 22.08 2.41 7.32
CA MET A 9 21.20 3.14 6.40
C MET A 9 19.77 2.64 6.49
N CYS A 10 19.53 1.34 6.37
CA CYS A 10 18.19 0.76 6.45
C CYS A 10 17.50 1.06 7.79
N ILE A 11 18.21 0.90 8.93
CA ILE A 11 17.64 1.12 10.30
C ILE A 11 17.31 2.59 10.54
N ARG A 12 17.95 3.53 9.87
CA ARG A 12 17.75 4.98 10.03
C ARG A 12 16.81 5.58 8.97
N ASP A 13 16.34 4.79 8.04
CA ASP A 13 15.36 5.23 7.05
C ASP A 13 14.08 5.69 7.75
N ARG A 14 13.55 6.82 7.32
CA ARG A 14 12.35 7.43 7.87
C ARG A 14 11.10 6.56 7.75
N ALA A 15 11.08 5.62 6.82
CA ALA A 15 10.01 4.63 6.74
C ALA A 15 9.91 3.78 8.01
N TYR A 16 11.03 3.39 8.63
CA TYR A 16 11.04 2.63 9.88
C TYR A 16 10.67 3.45 11.11
N THR A 17 11.07 4.72 11.13
CA THR A 17 10.94 5.54 12.35
C THR A 17 9.67 6.38 12.37
N PHE A 18 9.05 6.64 11.21
CA PHE A 18 7.91 7.54 11.06
C PHE A 18 6.86 7.05 10.06
N SER A 19 7.01 5.87 9.46
CA SER A 19 6.20 5.40 8.33
C SER A 19 6.19 6.40 7.15
N ASP A 20 7.30 7.16 6.97
CA ASP A 20 7.43 8.24 5.99
C ASP A 20 7.79 7.66 4.62
N SER A 21 6.83 6.96 4.04
CA SER A 21 6.96 6.27 2.76
C SER A 21 5.62 5.94 2.14
N ILE A 22 5.64 5.72 0.84
CA ILE A 22 4.51 5.28 0.02
C ILE A 22 4.84 3.95 -0.63
N TYR A 23 3.81 3.21 -1.04
CA TYR A 23 4.00 1.93 -1.71
C TYR A 23 2.92 1.65 -2.74
N GLU A 24 3.23 0.76 -3.67
CA GLU A 24 2.26 0.15 -4.57
C GLU A 24 2.35 -1.37 -4.53
N VAL A 25 1.24 -2.00 -4.87
CA VAL A 25 1.15 -3.44 -5.08
C VAL A 25 0.60 -3.65 -6.48
N VAL A 26 1.51 -3.88 -7.40
CA VAL A 26 1.22 -3.92 -8.84
C VAL A 26 1.03 -5.37 -9.28
N PRO A 27 -0.18 -5.79 -9.68
CA PRO A 27 -0.41 -7.16 -10.12
C PRO A 27 0.16 -7.40 -11.52
N PHE A 28 0.58 -8.65 -11.75
CA PHE A 28 0.91 -9.13 -13.08
C PHE A 28 0.30 -10.51 -13.34
N TYR A 29 -0.11 -10.74 -14.57
CA TYR A 29 -0.71 -11.99 -15.04
C TYR A 29 -0.09 -12.40 -16.36
N LYS A 30 0.35 -13.66 -16.49
CA LYS A 30 1.13 -14.14 -17.62
C LYS A 30 2.30 -13.21 -17.97
N SER A 31 3.00 -12.77 -16.93
CA SER A 31 4.11 -11.80 -16.97
C SER A 31 3.76 -10.40 -17.49
N ASN A 32 2.50 -10.11 -17.77
CA ASN A 32 2.05 -8.78 -18.15
C ASN A 32 1.56 -8.00 -16.94
N ILE A 33 2.01 -6.76 -16.81
CA ILE A 33 1.59 -5.85 -15.74
C ILE A 33 0.14 -5.44 -15.98
N ILE A 34 -0.67 -5.47 -14.94
CA ILE A 34 -2.07 -5.07 -15.00
C ILE A 34 -2.20 -3.62 -14.52
N ALA A 35 -2.89 -2.78 -15.30
CA ALA A 35 -3.27 -1.41 -14.96
C ALA A 35 -2.08 -0.53 -14.49
N PHE A 36 -0.89 -0.69 -15.09
CA PHE A 36 0.33 0.00 -14.65
C PHE A 36 0.14 1.51 -14.52
N ASN A 37 -0.44 2.17 -15.52
CA ASN A 37 -0.62 3.62 -15.51
C ASN A 37 -1.46 4.10 -14.31
N LEU A 38 -2.55 3.41 -13.99
CA LEU A 38 -3.40 3.75 -12.84
C LEU A 38 -2.65 3.59 -11.51
N HIS A 39 -1.79 2.56 -11.40
CA HIS A 39 -0.92 2.41 -10.24
C HIS A 39 0.08 3.55 -10.12
N MET A 40 0.67 4.00 -11.24
CA MET A 40 1.62 5.12 -11.21
C MET A 40 0.94 6.46 -10.93
N GLU A 41 -0.25 6.70 -11.45
CA GLU A 41 -1.06 7.88 -11.12
C GLU A 41 -1.36 7.94 -9.60
N ARG A 42 -1.74 6.82 -8.99
CA ARG A 42 -1.99 6.77 -7.55
C ARG A 42 -0.70 6.91 -6.73
N LEU A 43 0.41 6.35 -7.21
CA LEU A 43 1.71 6.52 -6.56
C LEU A 43 2.13 8.00 -6.60
N LEU A 44 1.97 8.68 -7.74
CA LEU A 44 2.23 10.12 -7.88
C LEU A 44 1.37 10.94 -6.94
N TYR A 45 0.05 10.69 -6.90
CA TYR A 45 -0.84 11.35 -5.95
C TYR A 45 -0.35 11.20 -4.50
N SER A 46 0.05 9.96 -4.11
CA SER A 46 0.56 9.70 -2.76
C SER A 46 1.90 10.38 -2.50
N ALA A 47 2.77 10.42 -3.51
CA ALA A 47 4.07 11.09 -3.44
C ALA A 47 3.92 12.61 -3.26
N GLU A 48 3.07 13.24 -4.07
CA GLU A 48 2.74 14.67 -3.97
C GLU A 48 2.16 15.02 -2.61
N ALA A 49 1.22 14.21 -2.10
CA ALA A 49 0.58 14.44 -0.80
C ALA A 49 1.58 14.41 0.38
N LEU A 50 2.70 13.71 0.24
CA LEU A 50 3.78 13.63 1.23
C LEU A 50 5.03 14.44 0.84
N ASN A 51 5.02 15.16 -0.30
CA ASN A 51 6.20 15.84 -0.85
C ASN A 51 7.42 14.88 -1.00
N ILE A 52 7.21 13.70 -1.54
CA ILE A 52 8.25 12.73 -1.90
C ILE A 52 8.49 12.84 -3.41
N ILE A 53 9.73 13.09 -3.82
CA ILE A 53 10.08 13.17 -5.25
C ILE A 53 10.28 11.75 -5.78
N VAL A 54 9.59 11.39 -6.86
CA VAL A 54 9.66 10.07 -7.48
C VAL A 54 10.07 10.15 -8.94
N ASP A 55 10.82 9.17 -9.40
CA ASP A 55 11.19 8.96 -10.81
C ASP A 55 10.39 7.76 -11.34
N ILE A 56 9.31 8.04 -12.08
CA ILE A 56 8.41 7.01 -12.60
C ILE A 56 9.10 6.10 -13.62
N GLU A 57 10.01 6.63 -14.44
CA GLU A 57 10.74 5.80 -15.41
C GLU A 57 11.68 4.80 -14.72
N LYS A 58 12.33 5.23 -13.63
CA LYS A 58 13.13 4.33 -12.78
C LYS A 58 12.26 3.23 -12.19
N ILE A 59 11.14 3.61 -11.59
CA ILE A 59 10.19 2.69 -10.95
C ILE A 59 9.69 1.65 -11.96
N GLU A 60 9.30 2.08 -13.15
CA GLU A 60 8.85 1.18 -14.21
C GLU A 60 9.92 0.17 -14.60
N ARG A 61 11.16 0.63 -14.81
CA ARG A 61 12.28 -0.25 -15.15
C ARG A 61 12.54 -1.29 -14.05
N GLU A 62 12.50 -0.87 -12.80
CA GLU A 62 12.73 -1.75 -11.65
C GLU A 62 11.61 -2.78 -11.47
N ILE A 63 10.33 -2.38 -11.61
CA ILE A 63 9.17 -3.29 -11.57
C ILE A 63 9.26 -4.33 -12.70
N LYS A 64 9.54 -3.91 -13.93
CA LYS A 64 9.72 -4.82 -15.07
C LYS A 64 10.87 -5.81 -14.83
N LYS A 65 11.98 -5.36 -14.27
CA LYS A 65 13.12 -6.21 -13.90
C LYS A 65 12.75 -7.25 -12.85
N LEU A 66 12.00 -6.86 -11.82
CA LEU A 66 11.53 -7.78 -10.78
C LEU A 66 10.64 -8.87 -11.38
N ILE A 67 9.69 -8.51 -12.26
CA ILE A 67 8.81 -9.48 -12.92
C ILE A 67 9.61 -10.43 -13.82
N SER A 68 10.54 -9.90 -14.62
CA SER A 68 11.35 -10.72 -15.52
C SER A 68 12.27 -11.70 -14.79
N SER A 69 12.66 -11.40 -13.55
CA SER A 69 13.46 -12.30 -12.70
C SER A 69 12.63 -13.33 -11.92
N CYS A 70 11.30 -13.25 -12.01
CA CYS A 70 10.39 -14.16 -11.30
C CYS A 70 10.08 -15.38 -12.18
N GLU A 71 10.26 -16.59 -11.63
CA GLU A 71 9.90 -17.85 -12.31
C GLU A 71 8.38 -18.05 -12.46
N LYS A 72 7.57 -17.35 -11.66
CA LYS A 72 6.11 -17.43 -11.71
C LYS A 72 5.54 -16.40 -12.66
N GLN A 73 4.54 -16.80 -13.42
CA GLN A 73 3.88 -15.93 -14.40
C GLN A 73 2.80 -15.01 -13.80
N ASN A 74 2.39 -15.27 -12.56
CA ASN A 74 1.32 -14.50 -11.89
C ASN A 74 1.75 -14.11 -10.48
N GLY A 75 1.40 -12.90 -10.07
CA GLY A 75 1.75 -12.40 -8.76
C GLY A 75 1.52 -10.91 -8.60
N TYR A 76 2.16 -10.37 -7.58
CA TYR A 76 2.25 -8.95 -7.29
C TYR A 76 3.71 -8.52 -7.18
N VAL A 77 3.99 -7.30 -7.62
CA VAL A 77 5.20 -6.58 -7.22
C VAL A 77 4.81 -5.63 -6.09
N TYR A 78 5.34 -5.84 -4.90
CA TYR A 78 5.37 -4.79 -3.87
C TYR A 78 6.52 -3.85 -4.21
N TYR A 79 6.24 -2.57 -4.25
CA TYR A 79 7.24 -1.54 -4.52
C TYR A 79 7.02 -0.36 -3.58
N GLN A 80 8.05 0.02 -2.84
CA GLN A 80 8.01 1.08 -1.83
C GLN A 80 9.04 2.16 -2.16
N VAL A 81 8.63 3.41 -1.95
CA VAL A 81 9.50 4.59 -2.01
C VAL A 81 9.48 5.25 -0.65
N THR A 82 10.65 5.41 -0.05
CA THR A 82 10.82 6.08 1.24
C THR A 82 11.35 7.49 1.04
N ARG A 83 11.14 8.36 2.02
CA ARG A 83 11.79 9.67 2.01
C ARG A 83 13.32 9.57 2.13
N GLY A 84 13.83 8.44 2.58
CA GLY A 84 15.25 8.17 2.75
C GLY A 84 15.75 8.34 4.18
N VAL A 85 17.07 8.38 4.30
CA VAL A 85 17.81 8.35 5.56
C VAL A 85 18.19 9.74 6.02
N ASP A 86 17.74 10.14 7.21
CA ASP A 86 18.18 11.39 7.83
C ASP A 86 19.31 11.14 8.84
N SER A 87 20.15 12.14 9.03
CA SER A 87 21.25 12.11 10.04
C SER A 87 20.72 12.17 11.47
N VAL A 88 19.57 12.83 11.67
CA VAL A 88 18.93 13.04 12.97
C VAL A 88 17.51 12.50 12.96
N ARG A 89 17.09 11.84 14.05
CA ARG A 89 15.69 11.45 14.24
C ARG A 89 14.87 12.67 14.65
N SER A 90 14.22 13.30 13.68
CA SER A 90 13.34 14.46 13.87
C SER A 90 12.04 14.28 13.07
N HIS A 91 10.92 14.83 13.57
CA HIS A 91 9.68 14.91 12.79
C HIS A 91 9.84 15.84 11.57
N MET A 92 10.63 16.90 11.71
CA MET A 92 11.06 17.72 10.58
C MET A 92 12.15 16.99 9.80
N TYR A 93 12.07 17.03 8.47
CA TYR A 93 13.04 16.39 7.58
C TYR A 93 13.83 17.45 6.79
N SER A 94 15.04 17.09 6.37
CA SER A 94 15.84 17.91 5.44
C SER A 94 15.29 17.82 4.02
N ASN A 95 15.25 18.95 3.32
CA ASN A 95 14.88 18.99 1.89
C ASN A 95 15.91 18.33 0.96
N SER A 96 17.08 17.96 1.47
CA SER A 96 18.17 17.34 0.71
C SER A 96 18.21 15.81 0.84
N LEU A 97 17.18 15.18 1.38
CA LEU A 97 17.13 13.72 1.50
C LEU A 97 16.95 13.08 0.12
N GLU A 98 17.74 12.03 -0.12
CA GLU A 98 17.59 11.18 -1.30
C GLU A 98 16.60 10.07 -1.00
N VAL A 99 15.62 9.90 -1.90
CA VAL A 99 14.63 8.83 -1.78
C VAL A 99 15.29 7.47 -1.95
N GLU A 100 14.88 6.52 -1.13
CA GLU A 100 15.27 5.13 -1.25
C GLU A 100 14.11 4.30 -1.79
N THR A 101 14.43 3.28 -2.56
CA THR A 101 13.43 2.37 -3.13
C THR A 101 13.76 0.93 -2.80
N PHE A 102 12.74 0.13 -2.55
CA PHE A 102 12.88 -1.30 -2.54
C PHE A 102 11.61 -1.99 -3.06
N GLY A 103 11.77 -3.19 -3.60
CA GLY A 103 10.64 -3.97 -4.05
C GLY A 103 10.95 -5.45 -4.11
N TYR A 104 9.90 -6.25 -4.13
CA TYR A 104 10.00 -7.70 -4.26
C TYR A 104 8.73 -8.27 -4.91
N VAL A 105 8.86 -9.49 -5.42
CA VAL A 105 7.75 -10.21 -6.06
C VAL A 105 7.13 -11.18 -5.06
N LEU A 106 5.81 -11.18 -5.00
CA LEU A 106 5.00 -12.17 -4.32
C LEU A 106 4.23 -12.99 -5.37
N PRO A 107 4.60 -14.23 -5.63
CA PRO A 107 3.80 -15.11 -6.47
C PRO A 107 2.40 -15.30 -5.87
N PHE A 108 1.36 -15.17 -6.69
CA PHE A 108 -0.01 -15.25 -6.23
C PHE A 108 -0.92 -15.94 -7.25
N SER A 109 -1.88 -16.71 -6.75
CA SER A 109 -2.92 -17.33 -7.57
C SER A 109 -4.24 -16.57 -7.38
N PHE A 110 -4.71 -15.93 -8.44
CA PHE A 110 -5.97 -15.17 -8.45
C PHE A 110 -7.16 -16.14 -8.40
N LYS A 111 -7.62 -16.45 -7.18
CA LYS A 111 -8.81 -17.28 -6.94
C LYS A 111 -9.75 -16.55 -6.00
N SER A 112 -11.01 -16.42 -6.39
CA SER A 112 -12.05 -15.93 -5.50
C SER A 112 -12.45 -17.03 -4.51
N LYS A 113 -12.71 -16.65 -3.28
CA LYS A 113 -13.32 -17.50 -2.24
C LYS A 113 -14.27 -16.66 -1.39
N PRO A 114 -15.34 -17.23 -0.86
CA PRO A 114 -16.11 -16.58 0.20
C PRO A 114 -15.20 -16.29 1.41
N LEU A 115 -15.41 -15.14 2.04
CA LEU A 115 -14.68 -14.72 3.24
C LEU A 115 -15.65 -14.56 4.41
N LYS A 116 -15.25 -15.00 5.59
CA LYS A 116 -15.90 -14.63 6.85
C LYS A 116 -15.32 -13.28 7.27
N VAL A 117 -16.19 -12.30 7.50
CA VAL A 117 -15.74 -10.92 7.81
C VAL A 117 -16.21 -10.49 9.20
N MET A 118 -15.38 -9.73 9.90
CA MET A 118 -15.72 -9.01 11.12
C MET A 118 -16.05 -7.57 10.77
N ILE A 119 -17.03 -6.97 11.44
CA ILE A 119 -17.32 -5.54 11.35
C ILE A 119 -16.69 -4.84 12.56
N CYS A 120 -15.92 -3.79 12.34
CA CYS A 120 -15.25 -3.07 13.43
C CYS A 120 -15.12 -1.57 13.16
N GLU A 121 -14.79 -0.80 14.20
CA GLU A 121 -14.48 0.63 14.10
C GLU A 121 -13.19 0.85 13.30
N ASP A 122 -13.20 1.87 12.43
CA ASP A 122 -12.04 2.29 11.65
C ASP A 122 -11.08 3.12 12.53
N ILE A 123 -10.06 2.48 13.06
CA ILE A 123 -9.02 3.10 13.91
C ILE A 123 -7.80 3.59 13.13
N ARG A 124 -7.86 3.58 11.80
CA ARG A 124 -6.75 4.04 10.95
C ARG A 124 -6.56 5.56 11.07
N TRP A 125 -5.44 6.04 10.57
CA TRP A 125 -5.18 7.48 10.52
C TRP A 125 -6.10 8.22 9.55
N GLY A 126 -6.10 9.57 9.63
CA GLY A 126 -7.05 10.42 8.90
C GLY A 126 -6.77 10.65 7.41
N ARG A 127 -5.80 9.96 6.79
CA ARG A 127 -5.38 10.14 5.39
C ARG A 127 -5.20 8.79 4.69
N CYS A 128 -6.23 7.94 4.74
CA CYS A 128 -6.25 6.65 4.06
C CYS A 128 -6.28 6.77 2.52
N ASP A 129 -6.58 7.96 2.00
CA ASP A 129 -6.46 8.30 0.59
C ASP A 129 -5.01 8.23 0.06
N ILE A 130 -4.03 8.39 0.95
CA ILE A 130 -2.59 8.25 0.64
C ILE A 130 -2.18 6.80 0.85
N LYS A 131 -1.58 6.18 -0.18
CA LYS A 131 -1.08 4.80 -0.07
C LYS A 131 0.28 4.78 0.63
N SER A 132 0.27 5.13 1.93
CA SER A 132 1.45 5.16 2.80
C SER A 132 1.62 3.88 3.61
N THR A 133 2.80 3.69 4.19
CA THR A 133 3.10 2.58 5.10
C THR A 133 2.54 2.75 6.53
N SER A 134 1.73 3.78 6.77
CA SER A 134 1.04 4.01 8.06
C SER A 134 -0.12 3.02 8.25
N LEU A 135 0.20 1.74 8.31
CA LEU A 135 -0.75 0.62 8.28
C LEU A 135 -1.02 -0.02 9.65
N LEU A 136 -0.56 0.59 10.75
CA LEU A 136 -0.71 -0.04 12.07
C LEU A 136 -2.19 -0.28 12.46
N GLY A 137 -3.09 0.66 12.14
CA GLY A 137 -4.53 0.48 12.35
C GLY A 137 -5.11 -0.69 11.53
N ASN A 138 -4.68 -0.84 10.28
CA ASN A 138 -5.06 -2.01 9.45
C ASN A 138 -4.56 -3.31 10.08
N VAL A 139 -3.29 -3.35 10.52
CA VAL A 139 -2.70 -4.53 11.17
C VAL A 139 -3.45 -4.91 12.43
N MET A 140 -3.79 -3.94 13.29
CA MET A 140 -4.55 -4.19 14.52
C MET A 140 -5.94 -4.77 14.22
N ASN A 141 -6.70 -4.16 13.31
CA ASN A 141 -8.04 -4.63 12.96
C ASN A 141 -8.00 -6.03 12.31
N MET A 142 -7.03 -6.29 11.41
CA MET A 142 -6.88 -7.59 10.77
C MET A 142 -6.50 -8.70 11.76
N ASN A 143 -5.62 -8.41 12.75
CA ASN A 143 -5.29 -9.39 13.79
C ASN A 143 -6.48 -9.66 14.71
N SER A 144 -7.23 -8.63 15.11
CA SER A 144 -8.48 -8.83 15.87
C SER A 144 -9.49 -9.70 15.12
N SER A 145 -9.60 -9.51 13.80
CA SER A 145 -10.43 -10.37 12.93
C SER A 145 -9.97 -11.82 12.95
N GLN A 146 -8.67 -12.05 12.87
CA GLN A 146 -8.09 -13.39 12.92
C GLN A 146 -8.35 -14.09 14.27
N ASP A 147 -8.25 -13.36 15.37
CA ASP A 147 -8.54 -13.87 16.71
C ASP A 147 -10.00 -14.32 16.86
N GLU A 148 -10.94 -13.66 16.16
CA GLU A 148 -12.34 -14.02 16.06
C GLU A 148 -12.66 -15.08 14.98
N GLY A 149 -11.62 -15.65 14.36
CA GLY A 149 -11.74 -16.66 13.31
C GLY A 149 -12.37 -16.13 12.02
N CYS A 150 -12.13 -14.86 11.71
CA CYS A 150 -12.55 -14.21 10.47
C CYS A 150 -11.35 -14.05 9.50
N ASP A 151 -11.64 -13.93 8.20
CA ASP A 151 -10.63 -13.79 7.14
C ASP A 151 -10.30 -12.32 6.83
N GLU A 152 -11.23 -11.39 7.12
CA GLU A 152 -11.11 -9.99 6.72
C GLU A 152 -11.97 -9.10 7.64
N VAL A 153 -11.78 -7.80 7.59
CA VAL A 153 -12.60 -6.80 8.28
C VAL A 153 -13.38 -5.93 7.30
N ILE A 154 -14.55 -5.48 7.71
CA ILE A 154 -15.27 -4.35 7.12
C ILE A 154 -15.31 -3.26 8.18
N MET A 155 -14.76 -2.09 7.85
CA MET A 155 -14.60 -1.01 8.81
C MET A 155 -15.65 0.08 8.62
N HIS A 156 -16.02 0.72 9.72
CA HIS A 156 -16.88 1.91 9.72
C HIS A 156 -16.32 2.99 10.64
N LYS A 157 -16.67 4.22 10.36
CA LYS A 157 -16.40 5.39 11.21
C LYS A 157 -17.70 6.15 11.41
N ASP A 158 -18.06 6.41 12.66
CA ASP A 158 -19.32 7.09 13.01
C ASP A 158 -20.55 6.42 12.35
N ASN A 159 -20.62 5.10 12.36
CA ASN A 159 -21.63 4.27 11.68
C ASN A 159 -21.67 4.41 10.15
N VAL A 160 -20.69 5.01 9.52
CA VAL A 160 -20.57 5.10 8.07
C VAL A 160 -19.50 4.12 7.58
N LEU A 161 -19.89 3.23 6.66
CA LEU A 161 -18.98 2.26 6.03
C LEU A 161 -17.81 2.99 5.37
N THR A 162 -16.59 2.57 5.67
CA THR A 162 -15.36 3.04 5.00
C THR A 162 -14.87 2.03 3.97
N GLU A 163 -14.01 1.12 4.35
CA GLU A 163 -13.50 0.08 3.47
C GLU A 163 -13.11 -1.18 4.26
N ALA A 164 -12.55 -2.18 3.61
CA ALA A 164 -12.00 -3.36 4.27
C ALA A 164 -10.54 -3.17 4.69
N GLY A 165 -9.95 -4.14 5.35
CA GLY A 165 -8.58 -4.06 5.88
C GLY A 165 -7.50 -3.81 4.82
N ALA A 166 -7.69 -4.37 3.61
CA ALA A 166 -6.76 -4.21 2.49
C ALA A 166 -7.45 -4.03 1.13
N SER A 167 -8.79 -3.79 1.11
CA SER A 167 -9.58 -3.72 -0.12
C SER A 167 -10.77 -2.76 0.03
N ASN A 168 -11.32 -2.31 -1.11
CA ASN A 168 -12.57 -1.57 -1.11
C ASN A 168 -13.76 -2.53 -0.99
N VAL A 169 -14.86 -2.03 -0.45
CA VAL A 169 -16.11 -2.78 -0.28
C VAL A 169 -17.10 -2.38 -1.34
N PHE A 170 -17.72 -3.39 -1.95
CA PHE A 170 -18.89 -3.28 -2.81
C PHE A 170 -20.01 -4.14 -2.23
N PHE A 171 -21.22 -3.66 -2.32
CA PHE A 171 -22.41 -4.40 -1.89
C PHE A 171 -23.58 -4.15 -2.84
N THR A 172 -24.55 -5.04 -2.83
CA THR A 172 -25.78 -4.86 -3.59
C THR A 172 -26.91 -4.41 -2.69
N LYS A 173 -27.67 -3.41 -3.13
CA LYS A 173 -28.89 -2.95 -2.52
C LYS A 173 -29.94 -2.74 -3.59
N ASN A 174 -31.07 -3.45 -3.53
CA ASN A 174 -32.13 -3.39 -4.53
C ASN A 174 -31.59 -3.58 -5.96
N GLU A 175 -30.77 -4.62 -6.16
CA GLU A 175 -30.12 -4.96 -7.44
C GLU A 175 -29.12 -3.92 -7.98
N VAL A 176 -28.82 -2.86 -7.22
CA VAL A 176 -27.82 -1.85 -7.56
C VAL A 176 -26.52 -2.13 -6.82
N ILE A 177 -25.40 -2.10 -7.56
CA ILE A 177 -24.06 -2.19 -6.96
C ILE A 177 -23.71 -0.84 -6.33
N CYS A 178 -23.39 -0.88 -5.06
CA CYS A 178 -23.04 0.29 -4.25
C CYS A 178 -21.63 0.14 -3.69
N THR A 179 -20.95 1.27 -3.51
CA THR A 179 -19.65 1.36 -2.82
C THR A 179 -19.57 2.71 -2.08
N PRO A 180 -18.89 2.81 -0.95
CA PRO A 180 -18.74 4.08 -0.24
C PRO A 180 -18.11 5.15 -1.12
N LYS A 181 -18.56 6.40 -0.97
CA LYS A 181 -17.99 7.56 -1.70
C LYS A 181 -16.53 7.75 -1.30
N LEU A 182 -15.65 8.04 -2.28
CA LEU A 182 -14.25 8.37 -2.00
C LEU A 182 -14.13 9.56 -1.05
N SER A 183 -13.24 9.41 -0.08
CA SER A 183 -12.93 10.41 0.94
C SER A 183 -11.53 10.18 1.47
N LYS A 184 -11.07 11.00 2.41
CA LYS A 184 -9.80 10.77 3.11
C LYS A 184 -9.76 9.48 3.94
N SER A 185 -10.90 8.85 4.18
CA SER A 185 -10.97 7.56 4.90
C SER A 185 -10.94 6.34 3.96
N ILE A 186 -10.83 6.51 2.65
CA ILE A 186 -10.91 5.43 1.68
C ILE A 186 -9.81 5.57 0.64
N LEU A 187 -9.04 4.50 0.45
CA LEU A 187 -8.05 4.46 -0.62
C LEU A 187 -8.76 4.34 -1.99
N PRO A 188 -8.39 5.17 -2.99
CA PRO A 188 -8.90 5.00 -4.35
C PRO A 188 -8.30 3.72 -4.96
N GLY A 189 -9.04 2.61 -4.86
CA GLY A 189 -8.61 1.32 -5.37
C GLY A 189 -8.60 1.28 -6.90
N ILE A 190 -7.57 0.67 -7.50
CA ILE A 190 -7.44 0.57 -8.97
C ILE A 190 -8.60 -0.24 -9.60
N THR A 191 -9.01 -1.33 -8.94
CA THR A 191 -10.15 -2.14 -9.42
C THR A 191 -11.50 -1.41 -9.30
N ARG A 192 -11.56 -0.38 -8.45
CA ARG A 192 -12.75 0.45 -8.25
C ARG A 192 -12.91 1.52 -9.35
N SER A 193 -11.80 1.99 -9.95
CA SER A 193 -11.74 3.10 -10.92
C SER A 193 -12.45 2.84 -12.24
#